data_3458fa47ea080d69315802406bd811f2
#
_entry.id   3458fa47ea080d69315802406bd811f2
#
_cell.length_a   1.000
_cell.length_b   1.000
_cell.length_c   1.000
_cell.angle_alpha   90.00
_cell.angle_beta   90.00
_cell.angle_gamma   90.00
#
_symmetry.space_group_name_H-M   'P 1'
#
loop_
_entity.id
_entity.type
_entity.pdbx_description
1 polymer ?
#
loop_
_entity_poly.entity_id
_entity_poly.type
_entity_poly.pdbx_seq_one_letter_code
_entity_poly.pdbx_strand_id
1 'polypeptide(L)'
;MTTIVDSNLPVARPSWDHSRLESRIVHLGCGAFHRAHQALYTHHLLESTDSDWGICEVNLMPGNDRVLIENLKKQQLLYTVAEKGAESTELKIIGSMKEALHPEIDGCEGILNAMARPQTAIVSLTVTEKGYCADAASGQLDLNNPLIKHDLENPTAPKSAIGYIVEALRLRREKGLKAFTVMSCDNVRENGHVAKVAVLGLAQARDPQLAAWIEENVTFPCTMVDRIVPAATPETLQEIADQLGVYDPCAIACEPFRQWVIEDNFVNGRPDWDKVGAQFVADVVPFEMMKLRMLNGSHSFLAYLGYLGGYETIADTMTNPAYRKAAFSLMMQEQAPTLSMPEGTDLNAYATLLIERFSNPSLRHRTWQIAMDGSQKLPQRLLDPVRLHLQNGGNWRHLALGVAGWMRYTQGVDEQGNAIDVVDPMLAEFQKINAQYQGADRVKALLGLSGIFADDLPQNADFVGAVTAAYQQLCERGARECVAAL
;
A
#
# COMPACT_ATOMS: atom_id res chain seq x y z
N MET A 1 -27.57 -22.50 3.29
CA MET A 1 -27.53 -21.04 3.07
C MET A 1 -27.25 -20.80 1.59
N THR A 2 -28.04 -19.96 0.97
CA THR A 2 -27.88 -19.57 -0.44
C THR A 2 -26.61 -18.76 -0.60
N THR A 3 -25.76 -19.12 -1.55
CA THR A 3 -24.51 -18.41 -1.84
C THR A 3 -24.63 -17.60 -3.13
N ILE A 4 -23.62 -16.79 -3.46
CA ILE A 4 -23.54 -16.05 -4.73
C ILE A 4 -23.51 -16.98 -5.94
N VAL A 5 -23.23 -18.25 -5.76
CA VAL A 5 -23.22 -19.27 -6.83
C VAL A 5 -24.65 -19.71 -7.20
N ASP A 6 -25.50 -19.85 -6.17
CA ASP A 6 -26.83 -20.43 -6.31
C ASP A 6 -27.93 -19.39 -6.55
N SER A 7 -27.60 -18.12 -6.37
CA SER A 7 -28.55 -17.01 -6.41
C SER A 7 -28.71 -16.44 -7.82
N ASN A 8 -29.89 -15.89 -8.08
CA ASN A 8 -30.10 -15.04 -9.24
C ASN A 8 -29.59 -13.65 -8.91
N LEU A 9 -28.46 -13.24 -9.49
CA LEU A 9 -27.78 -11.99 -9.17
C LEU A 9 -28.12 -10.88 -10.15
N PRO A 10 -28.14 -9.60 -9.70
CA PRO A 10 -28.34 -8.45 -10.59
C PRO A 10 -27.09 -8.15 -11.46
N VAL A 11 -26.00 -8.86 -11.25
CA VAL A 11 -24.72 -8.72 -11.98
C VAL A 11 -24.31 -10.04 -12.60
N ALA A 12 -23.64 -9.98 -13.73
CA ALA A 12 -23.17 -11.17 -14.43
C ALA A 12 -22.04 -11.86 -13.66
N ARG A 13 -22.06 -13.20 -13.66
CA ARG A 13 -20.93 -14.02 -13.26
C ARG A 13 -19.91 -14.08 -14.40
N PRO A 14 -18.65 -14.47 -14.11
CA PRO A 14 -17.65 -14.71 -15.15
C PRO A 14 -18.18 -15.69 -16.22
N SER A 15 -17.97 -15.36 -17.48
CA SER A 15 -18.49 -16.14 -18.63
C SER A 15 -17.49 -17.15 -19.17
N TRP A 16 -16.20 -17.04 -18.81
CA TRP A 16 -15.20 -18.01 -19.29
C TRP A 16 -15.29 -19.36 -18.60
N ASP A 17 -14.79 -20.36 -19.26
CA ASP A 17 -14.71 -21.71 -18.70
C ASP A 17 -13.58 -21.75 -17.64
N HIS A 18 -13.96 -21.81 -16.38
CA HIS A 18 -13.05 -21.86 -15.24
C HIS A 18 -12.12 -23.10 -15.28
N SER A 19 -12.54 -24.19 -15.92
CA SER A 19 -11.72 -25.39 -16.05
C SER A 19 -10.47 -25.19 -16.90
N ARG A 20 -10.47 -24.17 -17.78
CA ARG A 20 -9.33 -23.82 -18.63
C ARG A 20 -8.23 -23.09 -17.88
N LEU A 21 -8.52 -22.53 -16.70
CA LEU A 21 -7.52 -21.79 -15.93
C LEU A 21 -6.45 -22.72 -15.38
N GLU A 22 -5.22 -22.27 -15.48
CA GLU A 22 -4.05 -22.89 -14.86
C GLU A 22 -3.57 -22.03 -13.68
N SER A 23 -3.21 -22.67 -12.57
CA SER A 23 -2.62 -21.97 -11.42
C SER A 23 -1.16 -21.59 -11.70
N ARG A 24 -0.96 -20.61 -12.57
CA ARG A 24 0.38 -20.12 -12.93
C ARG A 24 0.92 -19.12 -11.93
N ILE A 25 0.06 -18.55 -11.11
CA ILE A 25 0.40 -17.65 -10.01
C ILE A 25 0.00 -18.33 -8.71
N VAL A 26 0.91 -18.37 -7.75
CA VAL A 26 0.59 -18.65 -6.35
C VAL A 26 0.72 -17.35 -5.58
N HIS A 27 -0.35 -16.90 -4.95
CA HIS A 27 -0.37 -15.66 -4.19
C HIS A 27 -0.42 -15.94 -2.69
N LEU A 28 0.52 -15.37 -1.95
CA LEU A 28 0.59 -15.46 -0.49
C LEU A 28 -0.02 -14.20 0.12
N GLY A 29 -1.11 -14.35 0.86
CA GLY A 29 -1.82 -13.25 1.51
C GLY A 29 -3.05 -12.77 0.73
N CYS A 30 -4.07 -13.62 0.63
CA CYS A 30 -5.35 -13.30 0.01
C CYS A 30 -6.19 -12.37 0.90
N GLY A 31 -5.72 -11.14 1.07
CA GLY A 31 -6.42 -10.10 1.84
C GLY A 31 -7.37 -9.26 0.99
N ALA A 32 -7.93 -8.23 1.60
CA ALA A 32 -8.85 -7.32 0.94
C ALA A 32 -8.19 -6.59 -0.23
N PHE A 33 -6.97 -6.10 -0.04
CA PHE A 33 -6.25 -5.38 -1.09
C PHE A 33 -6.02 -6.25 -2.32
N HIS A 34 -5.47 -7.45 -2.15
CA HIS A 34 -5.22 -8.37 -3.25
C HIS A 34 -6.50 -8.69 -4.03
N ARG A 35 -7.61 -8.96 -3.33
CA ARG A 35 -8.89 -9.25 -3.96
C ARG A 35 -9.44 -8.10 -4.80
N ALA A 36 -9.12 -6.85 -4.43
CA ALA A 36 -9.51 -5.65 -5.18
C ALA A 36 -8.44 -5.18 -6.18
N HIS A 37 -7.29 -5.82 -6.25
CA HIS A 37 -6.17 -5.35 -7.06
C HIS A 37 -5.68 -6.43 -8.03
N GLN A 38 -4.65 -7.19 -7.71
CA GLN A 38 -4.09 -8.20 -8.62
C GLN A 38 -5.14 -9.20 -9.10
N ALA A 39 -5.99 -9.70 -8.23
CA ALA A 39 -7.04 -10.65 -8.60
C ALA A 39 -8.08 -10.02 -9.54
N LEU A 40 -8.38 -8.74 -9.36
CA LEU A 40 -9.28 -7.99 -10.23
C LEU A 40 -8.64 -7.69 -11.60
N TYR A 41 -7.37 -7.26 -11.65
CA TYR A 41 -6.65 -7.11 -12.92
C TYR A 41 -6.62 -8.42 -13.71
N THR A 42 -6.36 -9.53 -13.03
CA THR A 42 -6.35 -10.86 -13.65
C THR A 42 -7.74 -11.26 -14.17
N HIS A 43 -8.79 -10.96 -13.39
CA HIS A 43 -10.17 -11.15 -13.82
C HIS A 43 -10.49 -10.38 -15.10
N HIS A 44 -10.13 -9.10 -15.18
CA HIS A 44 -10.35 -8.31 -16.40
C HIS A 44 -9.57 -8.84 -17.60
N LEU A 45 -8.37 -9.38 -17.38
CA LEU A 45 -7.60 -10.04 -18.44
C LEU A 45 -8.31 -11.28 -18.98
N LEU A 46 -8.86 -12.11 -18.08
CA LEU A 46 -9.62 -13.30 -18.45
C LEU A 46 -10.94 -12.96 -19.18
N GLU A 47 -11.56 -11.84 -18.80
CA GLU A 47 -12.79 -11.35 -19.42
C GLU A 47 -12.57 -10.86 -20.85
N SER A 48 -11.43 -10.22 -21.13
CA SER A 48 -11.13 -9.53 -22.38
C SER A 48 -10.20 -10.30 -23.32
N THR A 49 -9.58 -11.39 -22.90
CA THR A 49 -8.61 -12.16 -23.68
C THR A 49 -8.82 -13.67 -23.50
N ASP A 50 -8.06 -14.44 -24.26
CA ASP A 50 -8.05 -15.92 -24.19
C ASP A 50 -6.99 -16.44 -23.19
N SER A 51 -6.66 -15.66 -22.17
CA SER A 51 -5.67 -16.03 -21.15
C SER A 51 -6.12 -17.24 -20.32
N ASP A 52 -5.18 -18.08 -19.95
CA ASP A 52 -5.39 -19.20 -19.03
C ASP A 52 -4.77 -18.96 -17.64
N TRP A 53 -4.26 -17.76 -17.39
CA TRP A 53 -3.61 -17.41 -16.13
C TRP A 53 -4.64 -17.31 -14.99
N GLY A 54 -4.61 -18.30 -14.10
CA GLY A 54 -5.39 -18.32 -12.86
C GLY A 54 -4.47 -18.18 -11.64
N ILE A 55 -5.09 -17.90 -10.49
CA ILE A 55 -4.39 -17.68 -9.24
C ILE A 55 -4.74 -18.79 -8.25
N CYS A 56 -3.71 -19.40 -7.66
CA CYS A 56 -3.81 -20.21 -6.45
C CYS A 56 -3.60 -19.29 -5.25
N GLU A 57 -4.65 -19.06 -4.50
CA GLU A 57 -4.60 -18.19 -3.31
C GLU A 57 -4.14 -18.99 -2.09
N VAL A 58 -3.26 -18.40 -1.29
CA VAL A 58 -2.75 -19.03 -0.06
C VAL A 58 -2.82 -18.03 1.09
N ASN A 59 -3.48 -18.45 2.17
CA ASN A 59 -3.39 -17.78 3.47
C ASN A 59 -2.67 -18.67 4.47
N LEU A 60 -1.78 -18.11 5.27
CA LEU A 60 -0.89 -18.85 6.15
C LEU A 60 -1.26 -18.74 7.64
N MET A 61 -1.93 -17.66 8.03
CA MET A 61 -2.23 -17.36 9.43
C MET A 61 -3.51 -18.09 9.87
N PRO A 62 -3.63 -18.45 11.17
CA PRO A 62 -4.85 -19.04 11.71
C PRO A 62 -5.98 -18.00 11.82
N GLY A 63 -7.18 -18.48 12.16
CA GLY A 63 -8.34 -17.62 12.42
C GLY A 63 -9.00 -17.12 11.16
N ASN A 64 -9.10 -15.79 10.99
CA ASN A 64 -9.82 -15.16 9.88
C ASN A 64 -9.27 -15.54 8.50
N ASP A 65 -7.98 -15.77 8.38
CA ASP A 65 -7.34 -16.24 7.15
C ASP A 65 -7.88 -17.60 6.72
N ARG A 66 -8.00 -18.51 7.68
CA ARG A 66 -8.59 -19.84 7.43
C ARG A 66 -10.06 -19.73 7.03
N VAL A 67 -10.83 -18.93 7.77
CA VAL A 67 -12.26 -18.73 7.49
C VAL A 67 -12.49 -18.17 6.09
N LEU A 68 -11.66 -17.22 5.64
CA LEU A 68 -11.73 -16.69 4.28
C LEU A 68 -11.53 -17.78 3.23
N ILE A 69 -10.53 -18.63 3.39
CA ILE A 69 -10.28 -19.74 2.45
C ILE A 69 -11.44 -20.72 2.44
N GLU A 70 -11.98 -21.08 3.60
CA GLU A 70 -13.17 -21.93 3.69
C GLU A 70 -14.38 -21.33 2.95
N ASN A 71 -14.62 -20.02 3.13
CA ASN A 71 -15.72 -19.33 2.49
C ASN A 71 -15.52 -19.23 0.97
N LEU A 72 -14.31 -18.96 0.49
CA LEU A 72 -14.00 -18.95 -0.94
C LEU A 72 -14.26 -20.33 -1.57
N LYS A 73 -13.83 -21.41 -0.89
CA LYS A 73 -14.11 -22.78 -1.37
C LYS A 73 -15.60 -23.06 -1.46
N LYS A 74 -16.40 -22.62 -0.49
CA LYS A 74 -17.87 -22.78 -0.49
C LYS A 74 -18.55 -22.01 -1.63
N GLN A 75 -17.94 -20.95 -2.11
CA GLN A 75 -18.46 -20.07 -3.17
C GLN A 75 -17.85 -20.37 -4.55
N GLN A 76 -17.24 -21.53 -4.73
CA GLN A 76 -16.55 -21.89 -5.99
C GLN A 76 -15.53 -20.82 -6.40
N LEU A 77 -14.86 -20.20 -5.42
CA LEU A 77 -13.80 -19.20 -5.58
C LEU A 77 -14.26 -17.88 -6.23
N LEU A 78 -15.57 -17.65 -6.27
CA LEU A 78 -16.15 -16.37 -6.68
C LEU A 78 -16.32 -15.46 -5.48
N TYR A 79 -16.21 -14.17 -5.69
CA TYR A 79 -16.50 -13.16 -4.66
C TYR A 79 -16.88 -11.82 -5.30
N THR A 80 -17.49 -10.95 -4.49
CA THR A 80 -17.98 -9.66 -4.94
C THR A 80 -17.01 -8.54 -4.64
N VAL A 81 -16.76 -7.67 -5.61
CA VAL A 81 -16.10 -6.38 -5.45
C VAL A 81 -17.11 -5.28 -5.69
N ALA A 82 -17.26 -4.37 -4.72
CA ALA A 82 -18.07 -3.16 -4.85
C ALA A 82 -17.15 -1.96 -5.07
N GLU A 83 -17.12 -1.43 -6.29
CA GLU A 83 -16.39 -0.20 -6.59
C GLU A 83 -17.29 1.00 -6.27
N LYS A 84 -16.97 1.69 -5.18
CA LYS A 84 -17.77 2.81 -4.64
C LYS A 84 -17.27 4.14 -5.22
N GLY A 85 -17.96 4.66 -6.23
CA GLY A 85 -17.76 6.00 -6.74
C GLY A 85 -18.49 7.04 -5.90
N ALA A 86 -18.34 8.32 -6.29
CA ALA A 86 -18.98 9.43 -5.59
C ALA A 86 -20.53 9.38 -5.66
N GLU A 87 -21.07 8.92 -6.79
CA GLU A 87 -22.50 8.95 -7.08
C GLU A 87 -23.13 7.56 -7.16
N SER A 88 -22.36 6.54 -7.45
CA SER A 88 -22.86 5.18 -7.68
C SER A 88 -21.84 4.12 -7.26
N THR A 89 -22.35 2.91 -6.99
CA THR A 89 -21.54 1.73 -6.70
C THR A 89 -21.72 0.72 -7.83
N GLU A 90 -20.59 0.22 -8.36
CA GLU A 90 -20.59 -0.84 -9.35
C GLU A 90 -20.18 -2.16 -8.69
N LEU A 91 -21.03 -3.19 -8.83
CA LEU A 91 -20.76 -4.53 -8.32
C LEU A 91 -20.16 -5.41 -9.42
N LYS A 92 -19.16 -6.20 -9.06
CA LYS A 92 -18.51 -7.17 -9.94
C LYS A 92 -18.34 -8.50 -9.23
N ILE A 93 -18.57 -9.61 -9.94
CA ILE A 93 -18.25 -10.95 -9.45
C ILE A 93 -16.91 -11.37 -10.05
N ILE A 94 -15.93 -11.56 -9.21
CA ILE A 94 -14.55 -11.85 -9.60
C ILE A 94 -14.32 -13.36 -9.63
N GLY A 95 -13.69 -13.85 -10.69
CA GLY A 95 -13.50 -15.28 -10.93
C GLY A 95 -12.10 -15.67 -11.42
N SER A 96 -11.06 -14.94 -11.01
CA SER A 96 -9.67 -15.23 -11.40
C SER A 96 -8.96 -16.27 -10.52
N MET A 97 -9.57 -16.67 -9.42
CA MET A 97 -9.00 -17.67 -8.51
C MET A 97 -9.28 -19.07 -9.02
N LYS A 98 -8.24 -19.89 -9.14
CA LYS A 98 -8.33 -21.31 -9.55
C LYS A 98 -8.32 -22.25 -8.35
N GLU A 99 -7.62 -21.89 -7.29
CA GLU A 99 -7.50 -22.66 -6.06
C GLU A 99 -7.41 -21.69 -4.87
N ALA A 100 -7.73 -22.21 -3.68
CA ALA A 100 -7.56 -21.51 -2.43
C ALA A 100 -7.10 -22.50 -1.36
N LEU A 101 -5.95 -22.26 -0.74
CA LEU A 101 -5.27 -23.19 0.16
C LEU A 101 -4.95 -22.54 1.51
N HIS A 102 -4.99 -23.36 2.56
CA HIS A 102 -4.56 -22.99 3.91
C HIS A 102 -3.84 -24.16 4.57
N PRO A 103 -2.78 -23.93 5.36
CA PRO A 103 -2.01 -25.03 5.97
C PRO A 103 -2.85 -25.97 6.85
N GLU A 104 -3.84 -25.43 7.58
CA GLU A 104 -4.71 -26.22 8.45
C GLU A 104 -5.78 -27.03 7.69
N ILE A 105 -6.03 -26.72 6.41
CA ILE A 105 -7.02 -27.41 5.56
C ILE A 105 -6.31 -28.33 4.58
N ASP A 106 -5.28 -27.83 3.90
CA ASP A 106 -4.62 -28.48 2.78
C ASP A 106 -3.23 -29.02 3.12
N GLY A 107 -2.74 -28.70 4.32
CA GLY A 107 -1.39 -29.05 4.78
C GLY A 107 -0.29 -28.17 4.18
N CYS A 108 0.82 -28.11 4.86
CA CYS A 108 2.04 -27.46 4.36
C CYS A 108 2.50 -28.05 3.03
N GLU A 109 2.45 -29.36 2.92
CA GLU A 109 2.84 -30.10 1.70
C GLU A 109 1.95 -29.73 0.51
N GLY A 110 0.66 -29.55 0.71
CA GLY A 110 -0.26 -29.13 -0.35
C GLY A 110 0.10 -27.77 -0.94
N ILE A 111 0.49 -26.84 -0.09
CA ILE A 111 0.93 -25.50 -0.52
C ILE A 111 2.28 -25.57 -1.24
N LEU A 112 3.25 -26.28 -0.67
CA LEU A 112 4.56 -26.46 -1.31
C LEU A 112 4.45 -27.14 -2.67
N ASN A 113 3.59 -28.15 -2.79
CA ASN A 113 3.34 -28.81 -4.08
C ASN A 113 2.75 -27.85 -5.12
N ALA A 114 1.82 -26.97 -4.72
CA ALA A 114 1.30 -25.93 -5.59
C ALA A 114 2.39 -24.99 -6.11
N MET A 115 3.28 -24.54 -5.22
CA MET A 115 4.39 -23.64 -5.56
C MET A 115 5.47 -24.33 -6.42
N ALA A 116 5.60 -25.64 -6.32
CA ALA A 116 6.61 -26.44 -7.03
C ALA A 116 6.09 -27.10 -8.33
N ARG A 117 4.86 -26.79 -8.77
CA ARG A 117 4.33 -27.27 -10.04
C ARG A 117 5.10 -26.69 -11.23
N PRO A 118 5.26 -27.45 -12.32
CA PRO A 118 5.92 -26.93 -13.53
C PRO A 118 5.29 -25.64 -14.07
N GLN A 119 3.96 -25.50 -14.03
CA GLN A 119 3.24 -24.33 -14.54
C GLN A 119 3.30 -23.11 -13.63
N THR A 120 3.70 -23.23 -12.36
CA THR A 120 3.83 -22.07 -11.47
C THR A 120 4.98 -21.20 -11.93
N ALA A 121 4.67 -19.99 -12.37
CA ALA A 121 5.62 -19.04 -12.95
C ALA A 121 5.89 -17.83 -12.05
N ILE A 122 4.94 -17.47 -11.19
CA ILE A 122 5.02 -16.31 -10.31
C ILE A 122 4.52 -16.71 -8.92
N VAL A 123 5.27 -16.32 -7.89
CA VAL A 123 4.80 -16.27 -6.50
C VAL A 123 4.71 -14.83 -6.10
N SER A 124 3.50 -14.35 -5.85
CA SER A 124 3.27 -12.96 -5.45
C SER A 124 2.91 -12.85 -3.97
N LEU A 125 3.14 -11.68 -3.38
CA LEU A 125 2.96 -11.45 -1.95
C LEU A 125 2.20 -10.16 -1.66
N THR A 126 1.23 -10.26 -0.76
CA THR A 126 0.69 -9.14 0.03
C THR A 126 0.61 -9.60 1.48
N VAL A 127 1.76 -9.60 2.15
CA VAL A 127 1.93 -10.17 3.50
C VAL A 127 2.20 -9.10 4.55
N THR A 128 2.09 -7.84 4.17
CA THR A 128 2.47 -6.64 4.93
C THR A 128 3.99 -6.60 5.22
N GLU A 129 4.46 -5.47 5.72
CA GLU A 129 5.89 -5.28 6.03
C GLU A 129 6.42 -6.36 6.99
N LYS A 130 5.59 -6.76 7.96
CA LYS A 130 5.95 -7.79 8.95
C LYS A 130 6.23 -9.17 8.32
N GLY A 131 5.58 -9.49 7.23
CA GLY A 131 5.72 -10.78 6.56
C GLY A 131 7.11 -11.04 5.97
N TYR A 132 7.91 -10.01 5.78
CA TYR A 132 9.29 -10.13 5.30
C TYR A 132 10.30 -10.39 6.41
N CYS A 133 9.87 -10.35 7.66
CA CYS A 133 10.70 -10.66 8.83
C CYS A 133 12.04 -9.91 8.87
N ALA A 134 12.05 -8.65 8.43
CA ALA A 134 13.24 -7.81 8.39
C ALA A 134 13.55 -7.22 9.76
N ASP A 135 14.85 -7.10 10.06
CA ASP A 135 15.35 -6.30 11.18
C ASP A 135 15.17 -4.82 10.86
N ALA A 136 14.50 -4.08 11.75
CA ALA A 136 14.16 -2.68 11.52
C ALA A 136 15.40 -1.77 11.38
N ALA A 137 16.50 -2.12 12.03
CA ALA A 137 17.72 -1.31 12.02
C ALA A 137 18.58 -1.58 10.78
N SER A 138 18.74 -2.85 10.38
CA SER A 138 19.63 -3.26 9.29
C SER A 138 18.94 -3.48 7.95
N GLY A 139 17.62 -3.71 7.95
CA GLY A 139 16.88 -4.13 6.77
C GLY A 139 17.13 -5.58 6.34
N GLN A 140 18.05 -6.27 6.99
CA GLN A 140 18.35 -7.69 6.73
C GLN A 140 17.32 -8.60 7.39
N LEU A 141 17.27 -9.87 6.98
CA LEU A 141 16.39 -10.85 7.63
C LEU A 141 16.74 -10.96 9.12
N ASP A 142 15.71 -10.86 9.97
CA ASP A 142 15.86 -11.05 11.42
C ASP A 142 15.89 -12.53 11.75
N LEU A 143 17.08 -13.07 11.98
CA LEU A 143 17.29 -14.48 12.35
C LEU A 143 16.71 -14.81 13.75
N ASN A 144 16.41 -13.82 14.56
CA ASN A 144 15.76 -13.98 15.86
C ASN A 144 14.24 -13.95 15.79
N ASN A 145 13.66 -13.63 14.63
CA ASN A 145 12.21 -13.70 14.45
C ASN A 145 11.72 -15.14 14.71
N PRO A 146 10.68 -15.33 15.53
CA PRO A 146 10.20 -16.67 15.90
C PRO A 146 9.82 -17.55 14.73
N LEU A 147 9.23 -16.99 13.68
CA LEU A 147 8.87 -17.73 12.46
C LEU A 147 10.11 -18.17 11.69
N ILE A 148 11.12 -17.31 11.60
CA ILE A 148 12.38 -17.63 10.92
C ILE A 148 13.15 -18.69 11.68
N LYS A 149 13.22 -18.59 13.01
CA LYS A 149 13.82 -19.67 13.85
C LYS A 149 13.12 -21.00 13.61
N HIS A 150 11.79 -21.01 13.62
CA HIS A 150 11.02 -22.22 13.33
C HIS A 150 11.39 -22.79 11.96
N ASP A 151 11.46 -21.97 10.93
CA ASP A 151 11.68 -22.42 9.57
C ASP A 151 13.12 -22.88 9.33
N LEU A 152 14.09 -22.35 10.06
CA LEU A 152 15.47 -22.88 10.07
C LEU A 152 15.58 -24.25 10.74
N GLU A 153 14.82 -24.46 11.80
CA GLU A 153 14.77 -25.77 12.52
C GLU A 153 13.90 -26.80 11.78
N ASN A 154 12.91 -26.34 11.02
CA ASN A 154 11.96 -27.17 10.29
C ASN A 154 11.84 -26.72 8.83
N PRO A 155 12.91 -26.81 8.05
CA PRO A 155 12.96 -26.20 6.72
C PRO A 155 11.99 -26.79 5.70
N THR A 156 11.58 -28.04 5.86
CA THR A 156 10.60 -28.72 4.98
C THR A 156 9.16 -28.53 5.41
N ALA A 157 8.92 -27.91 6.56
CA ALA A 157 7.59 -27.61 7.10
C ALA A 157 7.54 -26.14 7.56
N PRO A 158 7.71 -25.17 6.64
CA PRO A 158 7.78 -23.76 6.98
C PRO A 158 6.45 -23.22 7.48
N LYS A 159 6.53 -22.09 8.19
CA LYS A 159 5.37 -21.29 8.64
C LYS A 159 5.35 -19.89 8.06
N SER A 160 6.51 -19.29 7.81
CA SER A 160 6.58 -17.96 7.21
C SER A 160 6.41 -18.00 5.69
N ALA A 161 5.92 -16.90 5.11
CA ALA A 161 5.86 -16.75 3.65
C ALA A 161 7.25 -16.94 3.02
N ILE A 162 8.28 -16.37 3.63
CA ILE A 162 9.68 -16.50 3.17
C ILE A 162 10.14 -17.95 3.22
N GLY A 163 9.79 -18.67 4.27
CA GLY A 163 10.13 -20.10 4.40
C GLY A 163 9.46 -20.95 3.32
N TYR A 164 8.21 -20.69 2.99
CA TYR A 164 7.50 -21.36 1.88
C TYR A 164 8.20 -21.10 0.54
N ILE A 165 8.60 -19.86 0.28
CA ILE A 165 9.26 -19.50 -0.98
C ILE A 165 10.60 -20.23 -1.10
N VAL A 166 11.43 -20.20 -0.06
CA VAL A 166 12.75 -20.85 -0.08
C VAL A 166 12.60 -22.36 -0.25
N GLU A 167 11.72 -23.01 0.50
CA GLU A 167 11.50 -24.46 0.38
C GLU A 167 10.95 -24.85 -1.00
N ALA A 168 10.01 -24.09 -1.53
CA ALA A 168 9.49 -24.35 -2.86
C ALA A 168 10.55 -24.21 -3.94
N LEU A 169 11.44 -23.23 -3.82
CA LEU A 169 12.58 -23.05 -4.74
C LEU A 169 13.58 -24.21 -4.63
N ARG A 170 13.83 -24.71 -3.40
CA ARG A 170 14.67 -25.90 -3.21
C ARG A 170 14.06 -27.11 -3.92
N LEU A 171 12.77 -27.34 -3.77
CA LEU A 171 12.05 -28.42 -4.43
C LEU A 171 12.12 -28.31 -5.96
N ARG A 172 11.96 -27.11 -6.50
CA ARG A 172 12.05 -26.85 -7.94
C ARG A 172 13.46 -27.13 -8.47
N ARG A 173 14.48 -26.69 -7.77
CA ARG A 173 15.88 -26.98 -8.10
C ARG A 173 16.15 -28.48 -8.13
N GLU A 174 15.70 -29.20 -7.11
CA GLU A 174 15.86 -30.65 -7.02
C GLU A 174 15.18 -31.40 -8.17
N LYS A 175 14.01 -30.93 -8.59
CA LYS A 175 13.26 -31.51 -9.71
C LYS A 175 13.73 -31.03 -11.10
N GLY A 176 14.74 -30.18 -11.17
CA GLY A 176 15.19 -29.61 -12.43
C GLY A 176 14.22 -28.67 -13.12
N LEU A 177 13.26 -28.08 -12.36
CA LEU A 177 12.30 -27.14 -12.88
C LEU A 177 12.88 -25.72 -12.91
N LYS A 178 12.36 -24.88 -13.81
CA LYS A 178 12.64 -23.43 -13.78
C LYS A 178 12.22 -22.83 -12.45
N ALA A 179 12.93 -21.82 -12.00
CA ALA A 179 12.50 -20.98 -10.90
C ALA A 179 11.22 -20.23 -11.27
N PHE A 180 10.53 -19.73 -10.27
CA PHE A 180 9.47 -18.72 -10.46
C PHE A 180 10.01 -17.33 -10.15
N THR A 181 9.29 -16.31 -10.58
CA THR A 181 9.51 -14.92 -10.17
C THR A 181 8.84 -14.70 -8.81
N VAL A 182 9.49 -13.98 -7.91
CA VAL A 182 8.94 -13.53 -6.63
C VAL A 182 8.54 -12.06 -6.77
N MET A 183 7.25 -11.78 -6.73
CA MET A 183 6.69 -10.44 -6.97
C MET A 183 5.95 -9.93 -5.74
N SER A 184 6.55 -9.00 -5.02
CA SER A 184 5.87 -8.30 -3.95
C SER A 184 4.88 -7.28 -4.52
N CYS A 185 3.66 -7.29 -4.00
CA CYS A 185 2.63 -6.28 -4.24
C CYS A 185 2.28 -5.53 -2.95
N ASP A 186 3.16 -5.57 -1.96
CA ASP A 186 3.03 -4.79 -0.73
C ASP A 186 3.37 -3.32 -0.96
N ASN A 187 2.70 -2.45 -0.22
CA ASN A 187 2.96 -1.02 -0.24
C ASN A 187 4.19 -0.68 0.61
N VAL A 188 5.33 -1.18 0.18
CA VAL A 188 6.65 -1.01 0.80
C VAL A 188 7.60 -0.47 -0.26
N ARG A 189 8.40 0.51 0.10
CA ARG A 189 9.40 1.10 -0.82
C ARG A 189 10.38 0.02 -1.30
N GLU A 190 10.61 0.00 -2.61
CA GLU A 190 11.49 -0.98 -3.27
C GLU A 190 11.15 -2.42 -2.86
N ASN A 191 9.85 -2.74 -2.95
CA ASN A 191 9.29 -4.00 -2.43
C ASN A 191 9.95 -5.26 -3.01
N GLY A 192 10.37 -5.25 -4.25
CA GLY A 192 11.10 -6.36 -4.86
C GLY A 192 12.46 -6.58 -4.20
N HIS A 193 13.17 -5.51 -3.87
CA HIS A 193 14.43 -5.59 -3.15
C HIS A 193 14.24 -6.11 -1.72
N VAL A 194 13.21 -5.65 -1.02
CA VAL A 194 12.84 -6.15 0.32
C VAL A 194 12.58 -7.66 0.29
N ALA A 195 11.83 -8.14 -0.69
CA ALA A 195 11.56 -9.57 -0.87
C ALA A 195 12.85 -10.35 -1.16
N LYS A 196 13.72 -9.82 -2.02
CA LYS A 196 15.00 -10.45 -2.37
C LYS A 196 15.91 -10.61 -1.15
N VAL A 197 16.07 -9.56 -0.35
CA VAL A 197 16.88 -9.60 0.88
C VAL A 197 16.36 -10.66 1.85
N ALA A 198 15.05 -10.75 2.04
CA ALA A 198 14.44 -11.73 2.94
C ALA A 198 14.66 -13.17 2.43
N VAL A 199 14.37 -13.43 1.17
CA VAL A 199 14.49 -14.77 0.56
C VAL A 199 15.95 -15.24 0.53
N LEU A 200 16.87 -14.39 0.06
CA LEU A 200 18.29 -14.72 0.05
C LEU A 200 18.87 -14.87 1.45
N GLY A 201 18.40 -14.05 2.40
CA GLY A 201 18.84 -14.15 3.79
C GLY A 201 18.51 -15.51 4.41
N LEU A 202 17.29 -15.99 4.22
CA LEU A 202 16.90 -17.32 4.72
C LEU A 202 17.60 -18.44 3.96
N ALA A 203 17.69 -18.34 2.64
CA ALA A 203 18.39 -19.32 1.83
C ALA A 203 19.88 -19.44 2.23
N GLN A 204 20.55 -18.30 2.44
CA GLN A 204 21.95 -18.26 2.87
C GLN A 204 22.15 -18.90 4.23
N ALA A 205 21.27 -18.64 5.19
CA ALA A 205 21.32 -19.22 6.52
C ALA A 205 21.08 -20.74 6.51
N ARG A 206 20.33 -21.21 5.53
CA ARG A 206 19.94 -22.61 5.38
C ARG A 206 20.95 -23.43 4.55
N ASP A 207 21.29 -22.91 3.37
CA ASP A 207 22.21 -23.56 2.40
C ASP A 207 22.78 -22.50 1.43
N PRO A 208 24.08 -22.16 1.55
CA PRO A 208 24.70 -21.18 0.67
C PRO A 208 24.63 -21.52 -0.82
N GLN A 209 24.60 -22.80 -1.18
CA GLN A 209 24.47 -23.20 -2.59
C GLN A 209 23.06 -22.95 -3.13
N LEU A 210 22.05 -23.15 -2.31
CA LEU A 210 20.67 -22.78 -2.66
C LEU A 210 20.56 -21.28 -2.84
N ALA A 211 21.15 -20.49 -1.95
CA ALA A 211 21.15 -19.02 -2.07
C ALA A 211 21.81 -18.58 -3.39
N ALA A 212 22.92 -19.16 -3.77
CA ALA A 212 23.60 -18.86 -5.05
C ALA A 212 22.71 -19.21 -6.25
N TRP A 213 22.03 -20.34 -6.21
CA TRP A 213 21.10 -20.73 -7.28
C TRP A 213 19.90 -19.77 -7.37
N ILE A 214 19.33 -19.35 -6.24
CA ILE A 214 18.25 -18.37 -6.20
C ILE A 214 18.71 -17.03 -6.77
N GLU A 215 19.87 -16.53 -6.36
CA GLU A 215 20.45 -15.28 -6.88
C GLU A 215 20.58 -15.31 -8.41
N GLU A 216 20.98 -16.44 -8.97
CA GLU A 216 21.19 -16.59 -10.41
C GLU A 216 19.88 -16.78 -11.20
N ASN A 217 18.88 -17.45 -10.62
CA ASN A 217 17.73 -17.96 -11.38
C ASN A 217 16.40 -17.26 -11.07
N VAL A 218 16.27 -16.55 -9.96
CA VAL A 218 15.02 -15.91 -9.52
C VAL A 218 15.09 -14.41 -9.77
N THR A 219 14.01 -13.85 -10.28
CA THR A 219 13.86 -12.39 -10.37
C THR A 219 12.90 -11.88 -9.31
N PHE A 220 13.13 -10.63 -8.89
CA PHE A 220 12.37 -9.95 -7.85
C PHE A 220 11.95 -8.56 -8.36
N PRO A 221 11.00 -8.48 -9.31
CA PRO A 221 10.56 -7.19 -9.84
C PRO A 221 9.95 -6.34 -8.73
N CYS A 222 10.29 -5.05 -8.71
CA CYS A 222 9.57 -4.10 -7.91
C CYS A 222 8.24 -3.75 -8.58
N THR A 223 7.23 -3.50 -7.76
CA THR A 223 5.92 -3.02 -8.22
C THR A 223 5.48 -1.80 -7.41
N MET A 224 4.71 -0.93 -8.03
CA MET A 224 4.00 0.14 -7.34
C MET A 224 2.51 -0.13 -7.47
N VAL A 225 1.85 -0.29 -6.34
CA VAL A 225 0.43 -0.61 -6.24
C VAL A 225 -0.32 0.56 -5.61
N ASP A 226 -1.50 0.87 -6.12
CA ASP A 226 -2.32 1.94 -5.57
C ASP A 226 -3.81 1.66 -5.80
N ARG A 227 -4.52 1.49 -4.72
CA ARG A 227 -5.98 1.47 -4.63
C ARG A 227 -6.37 1.59 -3.17
N ILE A 228 -7.34 2.45 -2.83
CA ILE A 228 -7.91 2.50 -1.49
C ILE A 228 -8.91 1.36 -1.34
N VAL A 229 -8.61 0.45 -0.42
CA VAL A 229 -9.44 -0.71 -0.08
C VAL A 229 -9.62 -0.73 1.44
N PRO A 230 -10.70 -0.12 1.95
CA PRO A 230 -10.99 -0.14 3.38
C PRO A 230 -11.23 -1.56 3.89
N ALA A 231 -10.95 -1.79 5.17
CA ALA A 231 -11.30 -3.05 5.81
C ALA A 231 -12.82 -3.28 5.68
N ALA A 232 -13.22 -4.51 5.34
CA ALA A 232 -14.63 -4.86 5.26
C ALA A 232 -15.21 -4.95 6.67
N THR A 233 -16.16 -4.05 6.97
CA THR A 233 -16.92 -4.08 8.22
C THR A 233 -18.23 -4.84 8.03
N PRO A 234 -18.91 -5.26 9.11
CA PRO A 234 -20.25 -5.86 9.00
C PRO A 234 -21.24 -4.97 8.22
N GLU A 235 -21.15 -3.65 8.41
CA GLU A 235 -21.98 -2.67 7.70
C GLU A 235 -21.68 -2.67 6.19
N THR A 236 -20.41 -2.73 5.80
CA THR A 236 -19.99 -2.82 4.40
C THR A 236 -20.53 -4.08 3.73
N LEU A 237 -20.40 -5.22 4.40
CA LEU A 237 -20.89 -6.50 3.89
C LEU A 237 -22.42 -6.50 3.75
N GLN A 238 -23.14 -5.87 4.69
CA GLN A 238 -24.59 -5.75 4.63
C GLN A 238 -25.05 -4.82 3.51
N GLU A 239 -24.38 -3.69 3.30
CA GLU A 239 -24.66 -2.79 2.17
C GLU A 239 -24.50 -3.51 0.82
N ILE A 240 -23.45 -4.30 0.68
CA ILE A 240 -23.23 -5.10 -0.54
C ILE A 240 -24.32 -6.17 -0.68
N ALA A 241 -24.68 -6.85 0.41
CA ALA A 241 -25.74 -7.87 0.40
C ALA A 241 -27.09 -7.27 0.01
N ASP A 242 -27.42 -6.07 0.48
CA ASP A 242 -28.66 -5.38 0.13
C ASP A 242 -28.74 -5.07 -1.37
N GLN A 243 -27.63 -4.70 -1.98
CA GLN A 243 -27.56 -4.41 -3.42
C GLN A 243 -27.50 -5.69 -4.28
N LEU A 244 -26.81 -6.72 -3.78
CA LEU A 244 -26.59 -7.97 -4.50
C LEU A 244 -27.77 -8.93 -4.40
N GLY A 245 -28.54 -8.86 -3.32
CA GLY A 245 -29.64 -9.77 -3.01
C GLY A 245 -29.22 -11.05 -2.28
N VAL A 246 -27.94 -11.18 -1.96
CA VAL A 246 -27.40 -12.32 -1.20
C VAL A 246 -26.17 -11.88 -0.41
N TYR A 247 -25.93 -12.51 0.74
CA TYR A 247 -24.77 -12.20 1.56
C TYR A 247 -23.51 -12.91 1.04
N ASP A 248 -22.47 -12.13 0.79
CA ASP A 248 -21.14 -12.63 0.42
C ASP A 248 -20.12 -12.29 1.52
N PRO A 249 -19.69 -13.28 2.33
CA PRO A 249 -18.71 -13.04 3.39
C PRO A 249 -17.31 -12.69 2.87
N CYS A 250 -17.04 -12.92 1.59
CA CYS A 250 -15.76 -12.61 0.95
C CYS A 250 -15.77 -11.28 0.19
N ALA A 251 -16.91 -10.56 0.23
CA ALA A 251 -17.05 -9.29 -0.49
C ALA A 251 -16.11 -8.22 0.06
N ILE A 252 -15.71 -7.32 -0.82
CA ILE A 252 -14.89 -6.16 -0.48
C ILE A 252 -15.41 -4.91 -1.18
N ALA A 253 -15.17 -3.77 -0.57
CA ALA A 253 -15.41 -2.47 -1.17
C ALA A 253 -14.09 -1.74 -1.44
N CYS A 254 -14.05 -0.95 -2.49
CA CYS A 254 -12.88 -0.17 -2.87
C CYS A 254 -13.30 1.06 -3.66
N GLU A 255 -12.34 1.94 -3.91
CA GLU A 255 -12.54 3.05 -4.83
C GLU A 255 -12.53 2.59 -6.30
N PRO A 256 -13.08 3.38 -7.25
CA PRO A 256 -12.99 3.07 -8.69
C PRO A 256 -11.58 3.13 -9.24
N PHE A 257 -10.73 4.02 -8.72
CA PHE A 257 -9.34 4.14 -9.16
C PHE A 257 -8.52 2.91 -8.78
N ARG A 258 -7.65 2.50 -9.68
CA ARG A 258 -6.60 1.52 -9.43
C ARG A 258 -5.38 1.85 -10.28
N GLN A 259 -4.20 1.54 -9.76
CA GLN A 259 -2.95 1.69 -10.50
C GLN A 259 -1.99 0.55 -10.14
N TRP A 260 -1.28 0.06 -11.14
CA TRP A 260 -0.27 -0.97 -10.97
C TRP A 260 0.85 -0.75 -11.97
N VAL A 261 2.04 -0.48 -11.47
CA VAL A 261 3.26 -0.32 -12.26
C VAL A 261 4.21 -1.45 -11.87
N ILE A 262 4.75 -2.16 -12.85
CA ILE A 262 5.46 -3.42 -12.66
C ILE A 262 6.77 -3.38 -13.44
N GLU A 263 7.89 -3.68 -12.80
CA GLU A 263 9.13 -3.93 -13.51
C GLU A 263 8.99 -5.19 -14.37
N ASP A 264 9.31 -5.07 -15.67
CA ASP A 264 9.18 -6.19 -16.60
C ASP A 264 10.40 -7.12 -16.52
N ASN A 265 10.47 -7.86 -15.43
CA ASN A 265 11.60 -8.74 -15.10
C ASN A 265 11.10 -10.09 -14.55
N PHE A 266 10.75 -10.99 -15.48
CA PHE A 266 10.16 -12.29 -15.18
C PHE A 266 10.97 -13.42 -15.78
N VAL A 267 11.12 -14.53 -15.05
CA VAL A 267 11.94 -15.68 -15.47
C VAL A 267 11.15 -16.76 -16.21
N ASN A 268 9.83 -16.79 -16.05
CA ASN A 268 8.99 -17.87 -16.58
C ASN A 268 7.66 -17.35 -17.15
N GLY A 269 7.70 -16.18 -17.77
CA GLY A 269 6.51 -15.54 -18.33
C GLY A 269 5.65 -14.80 -17.30
N ARG A 270 4.70 -14.07 -17.81
CA ARG A 270 3.75 -13.28 -17.03
C ARG A 270 2.45 -13.03 -17.79
N PRO A 271 1.35 -12.71 -17.10
CA PRO A 271 0.14 -12.27 -17.78
C PRO A 271 0.33 -10.93 -18.50
N ASP A 272 -0.46 -10.71 -19.55
CA ASP A 272 -0.50 -9.44 -20.28
C ASP A 272 -1.36 -8.40 -19.55
N TRP A 273 -1.06 -8.11 -18.29
CA TRP A 273 -1.82 -7.17 -17.47
C TRP A 273 -1.85 -5.74 -18.04
N ASP A 274 -0.92 -5.38 -18.91
CA ASP A 274 -0.91 -4.11 -19.63
C ASP A 274 -2.13 -3.93 -20.54
N LYS A 275 -2.74 -5.03 -21.02
CA LYS A 275 -3.98 -4.99 -21.79
C LYS A 275 -5.20 -4.55 -20.97
N VAL A 276 -5.09 -4.55 -19.65
CA VAL A 276 -6.18 -4.20 -18.73
C VAL A 276 -5.79 -3.06 -17.77
N GLY A 277 -4.78 -2.28 -18.12
CA GLY A 277 -4.45 -1.04 -17.45
C GLY A 277 -3.26 -1.07 -16.51
N ALA A 278 -2.59 -2.19 -16.30
CA ALA A 278 -1.30 -2.21 -15.63
C ALA A 278 -0.22 -1.66 -16.58
N GLN A 279 0.88 -1.19 -16.01
CA GLN A 279 1.98 -0.62 -16.78
C GLN A 279 3.27 -1.38 -16.50
N PHE A 280 3.90 -1.95 -17.55
CA PHE A 280 5.22 -2.54 -17.45
C PHE A 280 6.29 -1.52 -17.76
N VAL A 281 7.30 -1.43 -16.91
CA VAL A 281 8.38 -0.45 -16.98
C VAL A 281 9.74 -1.10 -16.75
N ALA A 282 10.82 -0.41 -17.09
CA ALA A 282 12.17 -0.84 -16.75
C ALA A 282 12.53 -0.53 -15.29
N ASP A 283 12.01 0.57 -14.73
CA ASP A 283 12.31 1.04 -13.39
C ASP A 283 11.05 1.63 -12.74
N VAL A 284 10.64 1.09 -11.60
CA VAL A 284 9.47 1.53 -10.85
C VAL A 284 9.75 2.75 -9.96
N VAL A 285 11.00 3.02 -9.62
CA VAL A 285 11.36 4.08 -8.66
C VAL A 285 10.75 5.45 -8.99
N PRO A 286 10.78 5.95 -10.24
CA PRO A 286 10.12 7.22 -10.57
C PRO A 286 8.63 7.25 -10.20
N PHE A 287 7.92 6.16 -10.42
CA PHE A 287 6.49 6.05 -10.11
C PHE A 287 6.22 5.94 -8.60
N GLU A 288 7.10 5.29 -7.86
CA GLU A 288 7.03 5.28 -6.39
C GLU A 288 7.19 6.70 -5.83
N MET A 289 8.16 7.46 -6.34
CA MET A 289 8.37 8.85 -5.94
C MET A 289 7.19 9.75 -6.31
N MET A 290 6.62 9.55 -7.48
CA MET A 290 5.42 10.25 -7.92
C MET A 290 4.26 10.05 -6.93
N LYS A 291 3.95 8.82 -6.61
CA LYS A 291 2.92 8.47 -5.63
C LYS A 291 3.24 9.05 -4.24
N LEU A 292 4.46 8.84 -3.78
CA LEU A 292 4.89 9.25 -2.44
C LEU A 292 4.77 10.76 -2.24
N ARG A 293 5.23 11.54 -3.21
CA ARG A 293 5.24 13.00 -3.12
C ARG A 293 3.91 13.62 -3.48
N MET A 294 3.30 13.25 -4.59
CA MET A 294 2.03 13.84 -5.04
C MET A 294 0.84 13.32 -4.24
N LEU A 295 0.63 12.03 -4.14
CA LEU A 295 -0.51 11.47 -3.39
C LEU A 295 -0.28 11.57 -1.89
N ASN A 296 0.76 10.92 -1.38
CA ASN A 296 0.97 10.79 0.07
C ASN A 296 1.35 12.13 0.71
N GLY A 297 2.13 12.96 0.02
CA GLY A 297 2.45 14.31 0.48
C GLY A 297 1.22 15.19 0.61
N SER A 298 0.34 15.18 -0.38
CA SER A 298 -0.94 15.90 -0.33
C SER A 298 -1.88 15.37 0.74
N HIS A 299 -1.92 14.06 0.95
CA HIS A 299 -2.67 13.44 2.04
C HIS A 299 -2.22 13.98 3.40
N SER A 300 -0.91 14.03 3.66
CA SER A 300 -0.40 14.55 4.92
C SER A 300 -0.72 16.04 5.10
N PHE A 301 -0.54 16.84 4.05
CA PHE A 301 -0.93 18.26 4.04
C PHE A 301 -2.41 18.45 4.41
N LEU A 302 -3.29 17.73 3.72
CA LEU A 302 -4.73 17.81 3.95
C LEU A 302 -5.14 17.21 5.31
N ALA A 303 -4.44 16.18 5.78
CA ALA A 303 -4.75 15.56 7.07
C ALA A 303 -4.53 16.53 8.22
N TYR A 304 -3.37 17.18 8.29
CA TYR A 304 -3.07 18.11 9.37
C TYR A 304 -3.88 19.41 9.27
N LEU A 305 -3.86 20.04 8.13
CA LEU A 305 -4.56 21.31 7.92
C LEU A 305 -6.08 21.14 7.83
N GLY A 306 -6.54 19.98 7.35
CA GLY A 306 -7.94 19.63 7.34
C GLY A 306 -8.48 19.35 8.74
N TYR A 307 -7.78 18.54 9.52
CA TYR A 307 -8.17 18.27 10.91
C TYR A 307 -8.24 19.58 11.74
N LEU A 308 -7.19 20.39 11.67
CA LEU A 308 -7.13 21.68 12.35
C LEU A 308 -8.25 22.62 11.88
N GLY A 309 -8.60 22.59 10.61
CA GLY A 309 -9.70 23.34 10.03
C GLY A 309 -11.10 22.80 10.34
N GLY A 310 -11.21 21.71 11.10
CA GLY A 310 -12.47 21.12 11.51
C GLY A 310 -13.09 20.15 10.50
N TYR A 311 -12.31 19.67 9.55
CA TYR A 311 -12.76 18.67 8.56
C TYR A 311 -12.48 17.25 9.04
N GLU A 312 -13.52 16.43 9.08
CA GLU A 312 -13.41 15.03 9.53
C GLU A 312 -12.76 14.13 8.47
N THR A 313 -13.11 14.33 7.19
CA THR A 313 -12.61 13.50 6.09
C THR A 313 -11.84 14.32 5.05
N ILE A 314 -11.04 13.63 4.25
CA ILE A 314 -10.37 14.25 3.09
C ILE A 314 -11.40 14.80 2.10
N ALA A 315 -12.50 14.08 1.85
CA ALA A 315 -13.57 14.55 0.97
C ALA A 315 -14.17 15.88 1.47
N ASP A 316 -14.29 16.05 2.79
CA ASP A 316 -14.78 17.31 3.39
C ASP A 316 -13.83 18.46 3.07
N THR A 317 -12.51 18.26 3.07
CA THR A 317 -11.54 19.31 2.71
C THR A 317 -11.74 19.77 1.26
N MET A 318 -12.11 18.86 0.37
CA MET A 318 -12.32 19.16 -1.05
C MET A 318 -13.58 19.99 -1.32
N THR A 319 -14.50 20.11 -0.36
CA THR A 319 -15.65 21.02 -0.45
C THR A 319 -15.25 22.49 -0.29
N ASN A 320 -14.07 22.76 0.28
CA ASN A 320 -13.50 24.09 0.41
C ASN A 320 -12.61 24.40 -0.80
N PRO A 321 -12.96 25.37 -1.66
CA PRO A 321 -12.17 25.70 -2.85
C PRO A 321 -10.70 26.05 -2.57
N ALA A 322 -10.41 26.67 -1.41
CA ALA A 322 -9.05 27.04 -1.01
C ALA A 322 -8.20 25.80 -0.73
N TYR A 323 -8.73 24.81 -0.02
CA TYR A 323 -8.06 23.54 0.23
C TYR A 323 -7.84 22.76 -1.07
N ARG A 324 -8.85 22.71 -1.93
CA ARG A 324 -8.76 22.05 -3.24
C ARG A 324 -7.65 22.66 -4.10
N LYS A 325 -7.64 23.98 -4.19
CA LYS A 325 -6.58 24.73 -4.91
C LYS A 325 -5.21 24.51 -4.31
N ALA A 326 -5.09 24.56 -2.98
CA ALA A 326 -3.83 24.35 -2.28
C ALA A 326 -3.26 22.95 -2.53
N ALA A 327 -4.09 21.91 -2.47
CA ALA A 327 -3.66 20.54 -2.75
C ALA A 327 -3.14 20.39 -4.19
N PHE A 328 -3.86 20.93 -5.17
CA PHE A 328 -3.45 20.90 -6.57
C PHE A 328 -2.15 21.69 -6.80
N SER A 329 -2.04 22.87 -6.21
CA SER A 329 -0.83 23.71 -6.31
C SER A 329 0.38 23.05 -5.65
N LEU A 330 0.20 22.43 -4.49
CA LEU A 330 1.25 21.63 -3.85
C LEU A 330 1.76 20.55 -4.79
N MET A 331 0.85 19.79 -5.40
CA MET A 331 1.23 18.71 -6.31
C MET A 331 1.99 19.23 -7.53
N MET A 332 1.47 20.25 -8.20
CA MET A 332 2.00 20.69 -9.49
C MET A 332 3.16 21.67 -9.39
N GLN A 333 3.16 22.55 -8.40
CA GLN A 333 4.17 23.61 -8.29
C GLN A 333 5.34 23.22 -7.38
N GLU A 334 5.15 22.32 -6.44
CA GLU A 334 6.15 22.01 -5.43
C GLU A 334 6.58 20.55 -5.43
N GLN A 335 5.70 19.59 -5.65
CA GLN A 335 6.04 18.16 -5.67
C GLN A 335 6.49 17.71 -7.08
N ALA A 336 5.70 17.99 -8.10
CA ALA A 336 6.02 17.58 -9.47
C ALA A 336 7.41 18.04 -9.96
N PRO A 337 7.87 19.27 -9.65
CA PRO A 337 9.21 19.70 -10.06
C PRO A 337 10.36 18.91 -9.44
N THR A 338 10.12 18.16 -8.37
CA THR A 338 11.12 17.31 -7.72
C THR A 338 11.23 15.91 -8.32
N LEU A 339 10.35 15.58 -9.29
CA LEU A 339 10.24 14.24 -9.87
C LEU A 339 11.00 14.16 -11.20
N SER A 340 11.61 12.99 -11.44
CA SER A 340 12.27 12.64 -12.70
C SER A 340 11.49 11.52 -13.37
N MET A 341 10.47 11.88 -14.16
CA MET A 341 9.57 10.92 -14.78
C MET A 341 10.03 10.54 -16.19
N PRO A 342 9.68 9.33 -16.68
CA PRO A 342 9.85 8.98 -18.08
C PRO A 342 9.11 9.95 -19.00
N GLU A 343 9.65 10.12 -20.23
CA GLU A 343 9.03 10.95 -21.26
C GLU A 343 7.58 10.51 -21.52
N GLY A 344 6.69 11.49 -21.69
CA GLY A 344 5.27 11.25 -21.92
C GLY A 344 4.41 11.07 -20.67
N THR A 345 5.00 11.14 -19.47
CA THR A 345 4.23 11.12 -18.23
C THR A 345 3.47 12.43 -18.04
N ASP A 346 2.14 12.34 -17.91
CA ASP A 346 1.27 13.49 -17.68
C ASP A 346 0.97 13.66 -16.19
N LEU A 347 1.79 14.44 -15.48
CA LEU A 347 1.62 14.71 -14.05
C LEU A 347 0.40 15.59 -13.77
N ASN A 348 -0.02 16.44 -14.69
CA ASN A 348 -1.23 17.25 -14.55
C ASN A 348 -2.48 16.36 -14.53
N ALA A 349 -2.56 15.41 -15.46
CA ALA A 349 -3.63 14.41 -15.47
C ALA A 349 -3.64 13.58 -14.18
N TYR A 350 -2.48 13.19 -13.69
CA TYR A 350 -2.35 12.48 -12.42
C TYR A 350 -2.85 13.31 -11.22
N ALA A 351 -2.46 14.58 -11.13
CA ALA A 351 -2.94 15.48 -10.09
C ALA A 351 -4.46 15.66 -10.13
N THR A 352 -5.02 15.79 -11.33
CA THR A 352 -6.49 15.89 -11.52
C THR A 352 -7.20 14.64 -11.01
N LEU A 353 -6.68 13.45 -11.34
CA LEU A 353 -7.21 12.18 -10.82
C LEU A 353 -7.13 12.10 -9.30
N LEU A 354 -6.04 12.58 -8.70
CA LEU A 354 -5.89 12.60 -7.24
C LEU A 354 -6.95 13.50 -6.57
N ILE A 355 -7.21 14.67 -7.15
CA ILE A 355 -8.27 15.56 -6.65
C ILE A 355 -9.66 14.88 -6.73
N GLU A 356 -9.94 14.16 -7.80
CA GLU A 356 -11.18 13.38 -7.93
C GLU A 356 -11.29 12.30 -6.84
N ARG A 357 -10.20 11.56 -6.60
CA ARG A 357 -10.14 10.54 -5.54
C ARG A 357 -10.37 11.16 -4.16
N PHE A 358 -9.71 12.28 -3.87
CA PHE A 358 -9.87 12.98 -2.60
C PHE A 358 -11.29 13.47 -2.38
N SER A 359 -11.98 13.80 -3.46
CA SER A 359 -13.36 14.33 -3.43
C SER A 359 -14.43 13.24 -3.24
N ASN A 360 -14.05 11.95 -3.29
CA ASN A 360 -15.00 10.84 -3.15
C ASN A 360 -15.43 10.65 -1.68
N PRO A 361 -16.68 10.97 -1.30
CA PRO A 361 -17.13 10.87 0.08
C PRO A 361 -17.45 9.45 0.52
N SER A 362 -17.57 8.50 -0.42
CA SER A 362 -18.06 7.15 -0.16
C SER A 362 -17.08 6.30 0.64
N LEU A 363 -15.78 6.65 0.65
CA LEU A 363 -14.74 5.91 1.34
C LEU A 363 -14.50 6.40 2.77
N ARG A 364 -15.02 7.57 3.14
CA ARG A 364 -14.87 8.19 4.47
C ARG A 364 -13.44 8.16 5.01
N HIS A 365 -12.49 8.56 4.18
CA HIS A 365 -11.07 8.57 4.54
C HIS A 365 -10.80 9.71 5.53
N ARG A 366 -10.60 9.36 6.80
CA ARG A 366 -10.53 10.32 7.90
C ARG A 366 -9.18 11.03 7.94
N THR A 367 -9.22 12.35 8.13
CA THR A 367 -8.02 13.17 8.33
C THR A 367 -7.19 12.66 9.52
N TRP A 368 -7.84 12.30 10.61
CA TRP A 368 -7.18 11.74 11.79
C TRP A 368 -6.40 10.45 11.52
N GLN A 369 -6.92 9.53 10.71
CA GLN A 369 -6.24 8.29 10.36
C GLN A 369 -4.97 8.54 9.54
N ILE A 370 -5.04 9.48 8.59
CA ILE A 370 -3.90 9.83 7.74
C ILE A 370 -2.83 10.58 8.55
N ALA A 371 -3.25 11.35 9.55
CA ALA A 371 -2.37 12.11 10.44
C ALA A 371 -1.52 11.25 11.37
N MET A 372 -1.86 9.96 11.55
CA MET A 372 -1.09 9.04 12.38
C MET A 372 0.34 8.86 11.85
N ASP A 373 1.26 8.60 12.77
CA ASP A 373 2.66 8.27 12.48
C ASP A 373 3.39 9.35 11.65
N GLY A 374 3.05 10.60 11.88
CA GLY A 374 3.65 11.73 11.17
C GLY A 374 5.16 11.79 11.28
N SER A 375 5.73 11.39 12.42
CA SER A 375 7.18 11.36 12.62
C SER A 375 7.89 10.42 11.63
N GLN A 376 7.20 9.36 11.17
CA GLN A 376 7.73 8.40 10.20
C GLN A 376 7.41 8.79 8.75
N LYS A 377 6.31 9.52 8.54
CA LYS A 377 5.80 9.89 7.21
C LYS A 377 6.38 11.20 6.67
N LEU A 378 6.52 12.19 7.57
CA LEU A 378 6.92 13.54 7.20
C LEU A 378 8.24 13.62 6.42
N PRO A 379 9.32 12.90 6.80
CA PRO A 379 10.59 13.01 6.10
C PRO A 379 10.48 12.73 4.60
N GLN A 380 9.85 11.64 4.23
CA GLN A 380 9.76 11.21 2.84
C GLN A 380 8.73 12.01 2.03
N ARG A 381 7.63 12.38 2.66
CA ARG A 381 6.49 13.02 1.99
C ARG A 381 6.68 14.51 1.77
N LEU A 382 7.25 15.21 2.75
CA LEU A 382 7.35 16.66 2.75
C LEU A 382 8.78 17.18 2.86
N LEU A 383 9.65 16.58 3.68
CA LEU A 383 10.98 17.13 3.96
C LEU A 383 11.99 16.87 2.83
N ASP A 384 11.99 15.70 2.23
CA ASP A 384 12.87 15.41 1.09
C ASP A 384 12.61 16.34 -0.10
N PRO A 385 11.36 16.61 -0.50
CA PRO A 385 11.07 17.64 -1.50
C PRO A 385 11.55 19.04 -1.10
N VAL A 386 11.41 19.42 0.17
CA VAL A 386 11.94 20.71 0.65
C VAL A 386 13.46 20.79 0.45
N ARG A 387 14.19 19.73 0.76
CA ARG A 387 15.66 19.68 0.55
C ARG A 387 16.03 19.92 -0.91
N LEU A 388 15.29 19.32 -1.82
CA LEU A 388 15.51 19.52 -3.27
C LEU A 388 15.26 20.96 -3.69
N HIS A 389 14.21 21.59 -3.17
CA HIS A 389 13.96 23.01 -3.44
C HIS A 389 15.02 23.93 -2.82
N LEU A 390 15.49 23.64 -1.63
CA LEU A 390 16.59 24.39 -1.01
C LEU A 390 17.88 24.33 -1.84
N GLN A 391 18.16 23.18 -2.45
CA GLN A 391 19.31 23.00 -3.34
C GLN A 391 19.16 23.72 -4.67
N ASN A 392 17.94 23.74 -5.23
CA ASN A 392 17.66 24.17 -6.61
C ASN A 392 17.00 25.55 -6.70
N GLY A 393 16.76 26.22 -5.59
CA GLY A 393 16.11 27.52 -5.56
C GLY A 393 14.62 27.51 -5.91
N GLY A 394 13.95 26.38 -5.72
CA GLY A 394 12.52 26.22 -6.00
C GLY A 394 11.62 26.82 -4.92
N ASN A 395 10.31 26.85 -5.22
CA ASN A 395 9.26 27.28 -4.30
C ASN A 395 8.79 26.08 -3.46
N TRP A 396 8.66 26.26 -2.16
CA TRP A 396 8.22 25.23 -1.22
C TRP A 396 7.30 25.78 -0.12
N ARG A 397 6.55 26.80 -0.44
CA ARG A 397 5.64 27.51 0.48
C ARG A 397 4.53 26.62 1.02
N HIS A 398 3.91 25.80 0.16
CA HIS A 398 2.87 24.84 0.57
C HIS A 398 3.46 23.72 1.44
N LEU A 399 4.63 23.23 1.09
CA LEU A 399 5.37 22.24 1.88
C LEU A 399 5.68 22.78 3.28
N ALA A 400 6.14 24.02 3.38
CA ALA A 400 6.41 24.67 4.66
C ALA A 400 5.15 24.74 5.53
N LEU A 401 4.00 25.11 4.95
CA LEU A 401 2.74 25.14 5.69
C LEU A 401 2.30 23.72 6.12
N GLY A 402 2.51 22.72 5.29
CA GLY A 402 2.25 21.32 5.65
C GLY A 402 3.07 20.86 6.85
N VAL A 403 4.36 21.18 6.86
CA VAL A 403 5.26 20.89 8.00
C VAL A 403 4.79 21.62 9.26
N ALA A 404 4.48 22.90 9.15
CA ALA A 404 3.95 23.71 10.25
C ALA A 404 2.60 23.17 10.74
N GLY A 405 1.77 22.67 9.86
CA GLY A 405 0.50 22.01 10.18
C GLY A 405 0.71 20.77 11.06
N TRP A 406 1.68 19.94 10.73
CA TRP A 406 2.07 18.81 11.57
C TRP A 406 2.58 19.30 12.95
N MET A 407 3.40 20.32 12.98
CA MET A 407 3.88 20.89 14.25
C MET A 407 2.73 21.38 15.12
N ARG A 408 1.76 22.07 14.52
CA ARG A 408 0.58 22.55 15.24
C ARG A 408 -0.31 21.39 15.74
N TYR A 409 -0.51 20.37 14.91
CA TYR A 409 -1.27 19.17 15.26
C TYR A 409 -0.67 18.43 16.46
N THR A 410 0.66 18.33 16.52
CA THR A 410 1.37 17.64 17.60
C THR A 410 1.32 18.36 18.96
N GLN A 411 0.73 19.56 19.02
CA GLN A 411 0.41 20.19 20.32
C GLN A 411 -0.61 19.37 21.12
N GLY A 412 -1.39 18.50 20.47
CA GLY A 412 -2.38 17.64 21.12
C GLY A 412 -3.69 18.35 21.47
N VAL A 413 -3.88 19.57 21.00
CA VAL A 413 -5.13 20.34 21.12
C VAL A 413 -5.45 21.01 19.79
N ASP A 414 -6.73 21.00 19.41
CA ASP A 414 -7.20 21.66 18.19
C ASP A 414 -7.36 23.18 18.38
N GLU A 415 -7.85 23.86 17.36
CA GLU A 415 -8.04 25.31 17.38
C GLU A 415 -9.13 25.78 18.35
N GLN A 416 -10.04 24.89 18.76
CA GLN A 416 -11.09 25.14 19.73
C GLN A 416 -10.72 24.72 21.15
N GLY A 417 -9.52 24.20 21.35
CA GLY A 417 -9.04 23.74 22.66
C GLY A 417 -9.44 22.30 23.00
N ASN A 418 -10.02 21.56 22.07
CA ASN A 418 -10.34 20.14 22.27
C ASN A 418 -9.09 19.27 22.12
N ALA A 419 -8.99 18.19 22.90
CA ALA A 419 -7.88 17.27 22.81
C ALA A 419 -7.85 16.56 21.45
N ILE A 420 -6.64 16.44 20.89
CA ILE A 420 -6.35 15.60 19.73
C ILE A 420 -5.71 14.31 20.24
N ASP A 421 -6.26 13.18 19.85
CA ASP A 421 -5.65 11.88 20.10
C ASP A 421 -4.51 11.65 19.10
N VAL A 422 -3.32 12.17 19.43
CA VAL A 422 -2.14 12.03 18.58
C VAL A 422 -1.57 10.63 18.70
N VAL A 423 -1.60 9.89 17.60
CA VAL A 423 -1.04 8.53 17.52
C VAL A 423 0.28 8.60 16.75
N ASP A 424 1.38 8.46 17.48
CA ASP A 424 2.72 8.54 16.92
C ASP A 424 3.72 7.85 17.86
N PRO A 425 4.72 7.12 17.34
CA PRO A 425 5.77 6.52 18.18
C PRO A 425 6.53 7.54 19.04
N MET A 426 6.58 8.80 18.61
CA MET A 426 7.26 9.90 19.32
C MET A 426 6.34 10.74 20.19
N LEU A 427 5.14 10.25 20.50
CA LEU A 427 4.18 10.99 21.32
C LEU A 427 4.77 11.48 22.64
N ALA A 428 5.54 10.65 23.33
CA ALA A 428 6.18 11.02 24.61
C ALA A 428 7.12 12.22 24.44
N GLU A 429 7.87 12.28 23.34
CA GLU A 429 8.75 13.42 23.04
C GLU A 429 7.96 14.69 22.75
N PHE A 430 6.86 14.58 22.00
CA PHE A 430 5.96 15.72 21.73
C PHE A 430 5.37 16.26 23.04
N GLN A 431 4.95 15.40 23.94
CA GLN A 431 4.40 15.80 25.25
C GLN A 431 5.43 16.53 26.11
N LYS A 432 6.69 16.07 26.12
CA LYS A 432 7.78 16.76 26.84
C LYS A 432 8.02 18.17 26.27
N ILE A 433 8.05 18.28 24.95
CA ILE A 433 8.24 19.58 24.27
C ILE A 433 7.06 20.51 24.56
N ASN A 434 5.83 19.99 24.49
CA ASN A 434 4.62 20.77 24.78
C ASN A 434 4.59 21.31 26.20
N ALA A 435 5.16 20.58 27.17
CA ALA A 435 5.22 21.02 28.57
C ALA A 435 6.22 22.13 28.81
N GLN A 436 7.25 22.28 27.99
CA GLN A 436 8.38 23.16 28.21
C GLN A 436 8.43 24.36 27.28
N TYR A 437 7.92 24.25 26.05
CA TYR A 437 8.13 25.23 24.99
C TYR A 437 6.84 25.69 24.34
N GLN A 438 6.82 26.95 23.88
CA GLN A 438 5.73 27.57 23.14
C GLN A 438 6.30 28.40 21.99
N GLY A 439 5.46 28.71 20.99
CA GLY A 439 5.82 29.59 19.89
C GLY A 439 7.06 29.13 19.11
N ALA A 440 7.94 30.06 18.79
CA ALA A 440 9.17 29.78 18.06
C ALA A 440 10.11 28.82 18.81
N ASP A 441 10.13 28.85 20.13
CA ASP A 441 10.96 27.95 20.95
C ASP A 441 10.46 26.49 20.80
N ARG A 442 9.15 26.30 20.67
CA ARG A 442 8.59 24.99 20.41
C ARG A 442 8.99 24.46 19.02
N VAL A 443 8.95 25.30 18.00
CA VAL A 443 9.45 24.95 16.67
C VAL A 443 10.90 24.50 16.74
N LYS A 444 11.75 25.27 17.42
CA LYS A 444 13.17 24.94 17.59
C LYS A 444 13.38 23.61 18.32
N ALA A 445 12.59 23.35 19.35
CA ALA A 445 12.64 22.07 20.08
C ALA A 445 12.23 20.88 19.20
N LEU A 446 11.17 21.01 18.39
CA LEU A 446 10.76 19.98 17.42
C LEU A 446 11.83 19.73 16.36
N LEU A 447 12.46 20.78 15.85
CA LEU A 447 13.55 20.66 14.87
C LEU A 447 14.78 19.93 15.43
N GLY A 448 14.93 19.89 16.75
CA GLY A 448 15.96 19.09 17.43
C GLY A 448 15.72 17.58 17.42
N LEU A 449 14.55 17.12 16.93
CA LEU A 449 14.26 15.70 16.78
C LEU A 449 14.95 15.16 15.52
N SER A 450 16.18 14.71 15.67
CA SER A 450 17.06 14.31 14.56
C SER A 450 16.52 13.12 13.75
N GLY A 451 15.72 12.28 14.37
CA GLY A 451 15.04 11.17 13.68
C GLY A 451 14.01 11.61 12.64
N ILE A 452 13.56 12.88 12.70
CA ILE A 452 12.61 13.46 11.75
C ILE A 452 13.34 14.42 10.79
N PHE A 453 14.02 15.44 11.35
CA PHE A 453 14.59 16.55 10.57
C PHE A 453 16.06 16.35 10.19
N ALA A 454 16.69 15.30 10.69
CA ALA A 454 18.13 15.07 10.60
C ALA A 454 18.93 16.27 11.17
N ASP A 455 20.18 16.44 10.76
CA ASP A 455 21.03 17.51 11.25
C ASP A 455 21.11 18.71 10.29
N ASP A 456 20.68 18.52 9.04
CA ASP A 456 20.79 19.52 7.98
C ASP A 456 19.69 20.61 8.05
N LEU A 457 18.42 20.22 8.18
CA LEU A 457 17.30 21.17 8.16
C LEU A 457 17.30 22.14 9.35
N PRO A 458 17.58 21.71 10.60
CA PRO A 458 17.66 22.64 11.72
C PRO A 458 18.73 23.72 11.57
N GLN A 459 19.73 23.51 10.75
CA GLN A 459 20.83 24.44 10.50
C GLN A 459 20.61 25.31 9.25
N ASN A 460 19.57 25.05 8.49
CA ASN A 460 19.22 25.86 7.33
C ASN A 460 18.33 27.03 7.74
N ALA A 461 18.86 28.25 7.69
CA ALA A 461 18.17 29.45 8.15
C ALA A 461 16.87 29.73 7.37
N ASP A 462 16.85 29.47 6.07
CA ASP A 462 15.65 29.67 5.23
C ASP A 462 14.53 28.68 5.63
N PHE A 463 14.89 27.42 5.88
CA PHE A 463 13.94 26.41 6.35
C PHE A 463 13.37 26.77 7.71
N VAL A 464 14.23 27.05 8.69
CA VAL A 464 13.82 27.40 10.05
C VAL A 464 12.95 28.65 10.04
N GLY A 465 13.31 29.67 9.30
CA GLY A 465 12.56 30.91 9.19
C GLY A 465 11.17 30.71 8.58
N ALA A 466 11.08 30.01 7.48
CA ALA A 466 9.81 29.77 6.78
C ALA A 466 8.83 28.90 7.59
N VAL A 467 9.32 27.83 8.19
CA VAL A 467 8.49 26.93 9.00
C VAL A 467 8.04 27.61 10.30
N THR A 468 8.92 28.38 10.93
CA THR A 468 8.57 29.15 12.14
C THR A 468 7.51 30.20 11.84
N ALA A 469 7.64 30.95 10.74
CA ALA A 469 6.65 31.94 10.34
C ALA A 469 5.29 31.28 10.01
N ALA A 470 5.30 30.19 9.28
CA ALA A 470 4.08 29.44 8.96
C ALA A 470 3.40 28.91 10.24
N TYR A 471 4.16 28.37 11.17
CA TYR A 471 3.64 27.89 12.45
C TYR A 471 3.00 29.01 13.27
N GLN A 472 3.66 30.16 13.37
CA GLN A 472 3.11 31.32 14.07
C GLN A 472 1.81 31.82 13.45
N GLN A 473 1.75 31.87 12.11
CA GLN A 473 0.51 32.21 11.40
C GLN A 473 -0.61 31.23 11.68
N LEU A 474 -0.32 29.94 11.72
CA LEU A 474 -1.32 28.92 12.08
C LEU A 474 -1.87 29.12 13.50
N CYS A 475 -1.01 29.45 14.45
CA CYS A 475 -1.44 29.72 15.82
C CYS A 475 -2.31 30.98 15.93
N GLU A 476 -2.03 32.00 15.13
CA GLU A 476 -2.72 33.30 15.18
C GLU A 476 -4.02 33.30 14.36
N ARG A 477 -4.01 32.71 13.17
CA ARG A 477 -5.06 32.85 12.16
C ARG A 477 -5.86 31.58 11.92
N GLY A 478 -5.35 30.42 12.29
CA GLY A 478 -5.96 29.12 12.04
C GLY A 478 -5.67 28.57 10.66
N ALA A 479 -5.95 27.27 10.49
CA ALA A 479 -5.61 26.52 9.29
C ALA A 479 -6.38 27.00 8.04
N ARG A 480 -7.68 27.26 8.16
CA ARG A 480 -8.51 27.68 7.00
C ARG A 480 -8.02 28.97 6.39
N GLU A 481 -7.68 29.94 7.23
CA GLU A 481 -7.21 31.25 6.77
C GLU A 481 -5.81 31.14 6.17
N CYS A 482 -4.91 30.38 6.78
CA CYS A 482 -3.55 30.16 6.25
C CYS A 482 -3.57 29.42 4.91
N VAL A 483 -4.41 28.43 4.74
CA VAL A 483 -4.58 27.72 3.46
C VAL A 483 -5.15 28.67 2.39
N ALA A 484 -6.14 29.49 2.73
CA ALA A 484 -6.71 30.47 1.80
C ALA A 484 -5.70 31.55 1.36
N ALA A 485 -4.68 31.80 2.17
CA ALA A 485 -3.64 32.82 1.90
C ALA A 485 -2.47 32.30 1.05
N LEU A 486 -2.43 31.02 0.70
CA LEU A 486 -1.39 30.42 -0.14
C LEU A 486 -1.43 30.92 -1.62
#